data_a9b1b050075ed6e2196f127414b71aad
#
_entry.id   a9b1b050075ed6e2196f127414b71aad
#
_cell.length_a   1.000
_cell.length_b   1.000
_cell.length_c   1.000
_cell.angle_alpha   90.00
_cell.angle_beta   90.00
_cell.angle_gamma   90.00
#
_symmetry.space_group_name_H-M   'P 1'
#
loop_
_entity.id
_entity.type
_entity.pdbx_description
1 polymer ?
#
loop_
_entity_poly.entity_id
_entity_poly.type
_entity_poly.pdbx_seq_one_letter_code
_entity_poly.pdbx_strand_id
1 'polypeptide(L)'
;MRKFLILALFASPALFAADPLAQIYDGQVNSIERDVLRLAQAMPADKYNFAPTNGTFTGVRTFGTQVKHIATYLYMLSSAILAEKPPVDIGSTDNGPDALQTKDQIIDYFKGSLAYTHKAVATLTVKNQLDQVNLPGNERPRPRIAAANMISWHTFDHYGQMVVYARMNGVVPGQPAPASASR
;
A
#
# COMPACT_ATOMS: atom_id res chain seq x y z
N MET A 1 -41.78 37.61 39.44
CA MET A 1 -40.86 37.44 38.27
C MET A 1 -40.16 36.07 38.41
N ARG A 2 -40.60 35.03 37.68
CA ARG A 2 -39.97 33.70 37.70
C ARG A 2 -38.83 33.65 36.68
N LYS A 3 -37.59 33.47 37.14
CA LYS A 3 -36.41 33.27 36.27
C LYS A 3 -36.38 31.84 35.83
N PHE A 4 -36.59 31.59 34.54
CA PHE A 4 -36.36 30.27 33.92
C PHE A 4 -34.83 30.14 33.65
N LEU A 5 -34.22 29.17 34.29
CA LEU A 5 -32.86 28.75 34.06
C LEU A 5 -32.88 27.73 32.88
N ILE A 6 -32.40 28.15 31.71
CA ILE A 6 -32.23 27.26 30.54
C ILE A 6 -30.91 26.52 30.75
N LEU A 7 -31.01 25.23 31.07
CA LEU A 7 -29.87 24.32 31.16
C LEU A 7 -29.54 23.85 29.72
N ALA A 8 -28.52 24.45 29.11
CA ALA A 8 -28.03 23.98 27.82
C ALA A 8 -27.21 22.70 28.01
N LEU A 9 -27.80 21.54 27.61
CA LEU A 9 -27.08 20.27 27.50
C LEU A 9 -26.12 20.37 26.32
N PHE A 10 -24.83 20.52 26.59
CA PHE A 10 -23.78 20.31 25.59
C PHE A 10 -23.61 18.79 25.40
N ALA A 11 -24.18 18.25 24.34
CA ALA A 11 -23.86 16.90 23.88
C ALA A 11 -22.44 16.92 23.33
N SER A 12 -21.48 16.46 24.10
CA SER A 12 -20.13 16.20 23.61
C SER A 12 -20.20 15.16 22.51
N PRO A 13 -19.63 15.37 21.32
CA PRO A 13 -19.54 14.31 20.32
C PRO A 13 -18.71 13.17 20.93
N ALA A 14 -19.33 12.01 21.06
CA ALA A 14 -18.59 10.80 21.41
C ALA A 14 -17.57 10.56 20.29
N LEU A 15 -16.29 10.75 20.56
CA LEU A 15 -15.21 10.26 19.69
C LEU A 15 -15.34 8.73 19.72
N PHE A 16 -15.92 8.17 18.66
CA PHE A 16 -15.88 6.72 18.47
C PHE A 16 -14.41 6.35 18.22
N ALA A 17 -13.79 5.68 19.18
CA ALA A 17 -12.46 5.12 18.98
C ALA A 17 -12.52 4.15 17.78
N ALA A 18 -11.49 4.20 16.92
CA ALA A 18 -11.41 3.29 15.80
C ALA A 18 -11.43 1.83 16.29
N ASP A 19 -12.10 0.96 15.54
CA ASP A 19 -12.18 -0.47 15.88
C ASP A 19 -10.76 -1.05 16.05
N PRO A 20 -10.49 -1.87 17.07
CA PRO A 20 -9.16 -2.46 17.28
C PRO A 20 -8.61 -3.18 16.04
N LEU A 21 -9.50 -3.79 15.24
CA LEU A 21 -9.10 -4.44 13.99
C LEU A 21 -8.58 -3.42 12.97
N ALA A 22 -9.27 -2.30 12.79
CA ALA A 22 -8.81 -1.21 11.93
C ALA A 22 -7.44 -0.68 12.38
N GLN A 23 -7.22 -0.49 13.68
CA GLN A 23 -5.95 -0.03 14.23
C GLN A 23 -4.80 -1.00 13.96
N ILE A 24 -5.03 -2.32 14.05
CA ILE A 24 -4.03 -3.35 13.76
C ILE A 24 -3.60 -3.25 12.29
N TYR A 25 -4.56 -3.20 11.36
CA TYR A 25 -4.23 -3.14 9.93
C TYR A 25 -3.67 -1.80 9.50
N ASP A 26 -4.10 -0.70 10.10
CA ASP A 26 -3.49 0.61 9.88
C ASP A 26 -2.01 0.61 10.31
N GLY A 27 -1.69 -0.01 11.44
CA GLY A 27 -0.31 -0.22 11.90
C GLY A 27 0.54 -1.03 10.90
N GLN A 28 -0.06 -1.99 10.18
CA GLN A 28 0.62 -2.74 9.13
C GLN A 28 0.87 -1.85 7.90
N VAL A 29 -0.09 -1.00 7.49
CA VAL A 29 0.11 -0.04 6.40
C VAL A 29 1.22 0.96 6.74
N ASN A 30 1.25 1.48 7.97
CA ASN A 30 2.36 2.32 8.45
C ASN A 30 3.72 1.60 8.36
N SER A 31 3.76 0.28 8.55
CA SER A 31 4.99 -0.50 8.37
C SER A 31 5.40 -0.59 6.90
N ILE A 32 4.44 -0.71 5.98
CA ILE A 32 4.70 -0.67 4.53
C ILE A 32 5.27 0.69 4.13
N GLU A 33 4.71 1.79 4.63
CA GLU A 33 5.25 3.13 4.37
C GLU A 33 6.67 3.29 4.90
N ARG A 34 6.92 2.85 6.14
CA ARG A 34 8.23 2.95 6.75
C ARG A 34 9.29 2.15 6.01
N ASP A 35 8.98 0.96 5.54
CA ASP A 35 9.99 0.02 5.05
C ASP A 35 10.01 -0.02 3.51
N VAL A 36 8.85 -0.21 2.87
CA VAL A 36 8.75 -0.45 1.43
C VAL A 36 8.81 0.85 0.64
N LEU A 37 8.02 1.87 1.04
CA LEU A 37 8.04 3.16 0.36
C LEU A 37 9.42 3.84 0.51
N ARG A 38 10.04 3.77 1.70
CA ARG A 38 11.40 4.32 1.89
C ARG A 38 12.42 3.63 1.00
N LEU A 39 12.35 2.30 0.84
CA LEU A 39 13.25 1.59 -0.06
C LEU A 39 13.02 2.00 -1.51
N ALA A 40 11.76 2.11 -1.95
CA ALA A 40 11.43 2.59 -3.28
C ALA A 40 11.98 4.01 -3.52
N GLN A 41 11.86 4.91 -2.54
CA GLN A 41 12.41 6.26 -2.61
C GLN A 41 13.95 6.30 -2.61
N ALA A 42 14.61 5.39 -1.90
CA ALA A 42 16.06 5.33 -1.80
C ALA A 42 16.74 4.84 -3.09
N MET A 43 16.05 4.01 -3.89
CA MET A 43 16.62 3.49 -5.15
C MET A 43 16.84 4.63 -6.15
N PRO A 44 18.03 4.79 -6.74
CA PRO A 44 18.30 5.81 -7.76
C PRO A 44 17.40 5.66 -8.99
N ALA A 45 17.03 6.78 -9.62
CA ALA A 45 16.10 6.77 -10.75
C ALA A 45 16.63 5.95 -11.94
N ASP A 46 17.93 6.02 -12.23
CA ASP A 46 18.60 5.24 -13.28
C ASP A 46 18.62 3.73 -13.00
N LYS A 47 18.26 3.30 -11.78
CA LYS A 47 18.20 1.90 -11.36
C LYS A 47 16.77 1.34 -11.30
N TYR A 48 15.78 2.13 -11.64
CA TYR A 48 14.38 1.66 -11.63
C TYR A 48 14.11 0.55 -12.66
N ASN A 49 14.86 0.52 -13.75
CA ASN A 49 14.79 -0.54 -14.76
C ASN A 49 15.71 -1.73 -14.48
N PHE A 50 16.36 -1.76 -13.30
CA PHE A 50 17.21 -2.87 -12.91
C PHE A 50 16.40 -4.13 -12.66
N ALA A 51 16.85 -5.25 -13.22
CA ALA A 51 16.49 -6.61 -12.86
C ALA A 51 17.78 -7.45 -12.78
N PRO A 52 17.85 -8.47 -11.91
CA PRO A 52 19.02 -9.37 -11.87
C PRO A 52 19.21 -10.10 -13.20
N THR A 53 20.46 -10.31 -13.60
CA THR A 53 20.82 -11.03 -14.83
C THR A 53 21.74 -12.22 -14.58
N ASN A 54 22.32 -12.30 -13.37
CA ASN A 54 23.21 -13.41 -13.00
C ASN A 54 22.40 -14.53 -12.38
N GLY A 55 22.12 -15.58 -13.16
CA GLY A 55 21.28 -16.72 -12.79
C GLY A 55 20.05 -16.81 -13.68
N THR A 56 19.01 -17.53 -13.23
CA THR A 56 17.78 -17.75 -13.99
C THR A 56 16.72 -16.70 -13.64
N PHE A 57 16.84 -15.51 -14.22
CA PHE A 57 15.97 -14.36 -13.96
C PHE A 57 15.19 -13.87 -15.19
N THR A 58 15.02 -14.73 -16.19
CA THR A 58 14.22 -14.38 -17.37
C THR A 58 12.75 -14.12 -16.98
N GLY A 59 12.23 -12.94 -17.36
CA GLY A 59 10.83 -12.59 -17.14
C GLY A 59 10.50 -12.04 -15.74
N VAL A 60 11.49 -11.85 -14.86
CA VAL A 60 11.25 -11.16 -13.58
C VAL A 60 10.96 -9.68 -13.79
N ARG A 61 10.19 -9.10 -12.89
CA ARG A 61 9.91 -7.65 -12.89
C ARG A 61 11.17 -6.85 -12.59
N THR A 62 11.31 -5.69 -13.23
CA THR A 62 12.30 -4.69 -12.80
C THR A 62 11.94 -4.11 -11.43
N PHE A 63 12.88 -3.41 -10.79
CA PHE A 63 12.62 -2.75 -9.52
C PHE A 63 11.39 -1.82 -9.59
N GLY A 64 11.32 -0.94 -10.59
CA GLY A 64 10.18 -0.04 -10.78
C GLY A 64 8.87 -0.77 -11.06
N THR A 65 8.92 -1.88 -11.82
CA THR A 65 7.74 -2.71 -12.06
C THR A 65 7.28 -3.41 -10.78
N GLN A 66 8.19 -3.82 -9.88
CA GLN A 66 7.84 -4.34 -8.56
C GLN A 66 7.06 -3.29 -7.74
N VAL A 67 7.54 -2.03 -7.73
CA VAL A 67 6.85 -0.93 -7.02
C VAL A 67 5.46 -0.68 -7.59
N LYS A 68 5.31 -0.62 -8.92
CA LYS A 68 4.01 -0.47 -9.59
C LYS A 68 3.06 -1.63 -9.26
N HIS A 69 3.57 -2.85 -9.30
CA HIS A 69 2.82 -4.05 -8.99
C HIS A 69 2.25 -4.02 -7.56
N ILE A 70 3.08 -3.70 -6.57
CA ILE A 70 2.64 -3.53 -5.19
C ILE A 70 1.52 -2.48 -5.11
N ALA A 71 1.73 -1.30 -5.68
CA ALA A 71 0.74 -0.21 -5.66
C ALA A 71 -0.59 -0.61 -6.31
N THR A 72 -0.52 -1.32 -7.44
CA THR A 72 -1.70 -1.84 -8.14
C THR A 72 -2.49 -2.81 -7.27
N TYR A 73 -1.82 -3.76 -6.61
CA TYR A 73 -2.48 -4.67 -5.67
C TYR A 73 -3.07 -3.96 -4.46
N LEU A 74 -2.39 -2.94 -3.92
CA LEU A 74 -2.96 -2.13 -2.85
C LEU A 74 -4.26 -1.44 -3.27
N TYR A 75 -4.33 -0.86 -4.48
CA TYR A 75 -5.57 -0.31 -5.02
C TYR A 75 -6.66 -1.37 -5.19
N MET A 76 -6.32 -2.53 -5.77
CA MET A 76 -7.26 -3.61 -6.01
C MET A 76 -7.85 -4.19 -4.71
N LEU A 77 -6.99 -4.48 -3.72
CA LEU A 77 -7.41 -5.04 -2.44
C LEU A 77 -8.21 -4.03 -1.61
N SER A 78 -7.79 -2.76 -1.62
CA SER A 78 -8.53 -1.68 -0.96
C SER A 78 -9.90 -1.45 -1.58
N SER A 79 -10.00 -1.51 -2.91
CA SER A 79 -11.27 -1.44 -3.62
C SER A 79 -12.20 -2.59 -3.25
N ALA A 80 -11.66 -3.81 -3.11
CA ALA A 80 -12.44 -4.96 -2.65
C ALA A 80 -12.97 -4.77 -1.22
N ILE A 81 -12.13 -4.25 -0.30
CA ILE A 81 -12.53 -3.93 1.08
C ILE A 81 -13.65 -2.87 1.10
N LEU A 82 -13.52 -1.82 0.29
CA LEU A 82 -14.47 -0.72 0.23
C LEU A 82 -15.73 -1.03 -0.62
N ALA A 83 -15.71 -2.13 -1.38
CA ALA A 83 -16.73 -2.47 -2.38
C ALA A 83 -16.95 -1.35 -3.42
N GLU A 84 -15.87 -0.68 -3.83
CA GLU A 84 -15.88 0.38 -4.85
C GLU A 84 -14.80 0.14 -5.91
N LYS A 85 -14.86 0.86 -7.03
CA LYS A 85 -13.81 0.79 -8.07
C LYS A 85 -12.57 1.55 -7.62
N PRO A 86 -11.38 1.17 -8.12
CA PRO A 86 -10.17 1.96 -7.89
C PRO A 86 -10.38 3.43 -8.30
N PRO A 87 -9.89 4.40 -7.51
CA PRO A 87 -10.08 5.82 -7.79
C PRO A 87 -9.20 6.35 -8.93
N VAL A 88 -8.31 5.51 -9.45
CA VAL A 88 -7.35 5.82 -10.52
C VAL A 88 -7.31 4.67 -11.52
N ASP A 89 -6.72 4.92 -12.70
CA ASP A 89 -6.35 3.85 -13.62
C ASP A 89 -5.28 2.95 -12.97
N ILE A 90 -5.53 1.66 -12.93
CA ILE A 90 -4.60 0.64 -12.41
C ILE A 90 -3.94 -0.18 -13.51
N GLY A 91 -4.18 0.16 -14.77
CA GLY A 91 -3.67 -0.56 -15.94
C GLY A 91 -4.47 -1.82 -16.26
N SER A 92 -4.07 -2.47 -17.35
CA SER A 92 -4.72 -3.70 -17.86
C SER A 92 -4.10 -4.99 -17.31
N THR A 93 -2.96 -4.89 -16.64
CA THR A 93 -2.23 -6.02 -16.05
C THR A 93 -1.89 -5.72 -14.59
N ASP A 94 -1.43 -6.74 -13.90
CA ASP A 94 -0.96 -6.61 -12.51
C ASP A 94 0.39 -5.87 -12.36
N ASN A 95 1.01 -5.46 -13.46
CA ASN A 95 2.22 -4.63 -13.47
C ASN A 95 1.93 -3.12 -13.33
N GLY A 96 0.66 -2.75 -13.29
CA GLY A 96 0.22 -1.36 -13.18
C GLY A 96 0.21 -0.60 -14.51
N PRO A 97 -0.17 0.69 -14.50
CA PRO A 97 -0.33 1.47 -15.72
C PRO A 97 0.98 1.62 -16.51
N ASP A 98 0.91 1.35 -17.82
CA ASP A 98 2.07 1.49 -18.72
C ASP A 98 2.53 2.95 -18.88
N ALA A 99 1.64 3.91 -18.66
CA ALA A 99 1.96 5.33 -18.73
C ALA A 99 2.93 5.82 -17.65
N LEU A 100 3.09 5.07 -16.55
CA LEU A 100 3.99 5.42 -15.45
C LEU A 100 5.41 4.89 -15.73
N GLN A 101 6.27 5.78 -16.22
CA GLN A 101 7.61 5.43 -16.70
C GLN A 101 8.74 5.98 -15.80
N THR A 102 8.52 7.09 -15.10
CA THR A 102 9.53 7.71 -14.26
C THR A 102 9.42 7.29 -12.81
N LYS A 103 10.54 7.35 -12.07
CA LYS A 103 10.56 7.10 -10.63
C LYS A 103 9.50 7.94 -9.91
N ASP A 104 9.42 9.24 -10.19
CA ASP A 104 8.52 10.15 -9.50
C ASP A 104 7.06 9.77 -9.73
N GLN A 105 6.66 9.47 -10.97
CA GLN A 105 5.33 8.98 -11.29
C GLN A 105 4.99 7.68 -10.53
N ILE A 106 5.93 6.74 -10.48
CA ILE A 106 5.76 5.46 -9.81
C ILE A 106 5.63 5.66 -8.29
N ILE A 107 6.45 6.52 -7.69
CA ILE A 107 6.39 6.85 -6.26
C ILE A 107 5.07 7.54 -5.91
N ASP A 108 4.60 8.48 -6.73
CA ASP A 108 3.33 9.17 -6.46
C ASP A 108 2.13 8.21 -6.58
N TYR A 109 2.15 7.31 -7.55
CA TYR A 109 1.17 6.23 -7.68
C TYR A 109 1.16 5.33 -6.43
N PHE A 110 2.35 4.97 -5.92
CA PHE A 110 2.46 4.15 -4.72
C PHE A 110 1.96 4.89 -3.46
N LYS A 111 2.30 6.16 -3.28
CA LYS A 111 1.77 6.99 -2.18
C LYS A 111 0.24 7.09 -2.23
N GLY A 112 -0.31 7.29 -3.42
CA GLY A 112 -1.76 7.32 -3.62
C GLY A 112 -2.42 6.00 -3.22
N SER A 113 -1.82 4.86 -3.56
CA SER A 113 -2.32 3.54 -3.16
C SER A 113 -2.28 3.33 -1.66
N LEU A 114 -1.24 3.81 -0.96
CA LEU A 114 -1.13 3.74 0.49
C LEU A 114 -2.21 4.57 1.19
N ALA A 115 -2.41 5.82 0.75
CA ALA A 115 -3.48 6.67 1.28
C ALA A 115 -4.88 6.03 1.09
N TYR A 116 -5.12 5.39 -0.06
CA TYR A 116 -6.34 4.66 -0.32
C TYR A 116 -6.47 3.40 0.54
N THR A 117 -5.35 2.74 0.83
CA THR A 117 -5.29 1.57 1.72
C THR A 117 -5.61 1.95 3.17
N HIS A 118 -5.11 3.08 3.68
CA HIS A 118 -5.49 3.61 4.98
C HIS A 118 -7.00 3.85 5.08
N LYS A 119 -7.60 4.48 4.06
CA LYS A 119 -9.06 4.64 3.97
C LYS A 119 -9.78 3.29 4.05
N ALA A 120 -9.30 2.28 3.33
CA ALA A 120 -9.92 0.97 3.29
C ALA A 120 -9.84 0.25 4.64
N VAL A 121 -8.65 0.16 5.24
CA VAL A 121 -8.47 -0.56 6.52
C VAL A 121 -9.19 0.12 7.67
N ALA A 122 -9.38 1.45 7.63
CA ALA A 122 -10.16 2.19 8.62
C ALA A 122 -11.64 1.76 8.68
N THR A 123 -12.17 1.10 7.64
CA THR A 123 -13.54 0.58 7.63
C THR A 123 -13.68 -0.82 8.23
N LEU A 124 -12.57 -1.48 8.56
CA LEU A 124 -12.57 -2.83 9.13
C LEU A 124 -13.10 -2.81 10.57
N THR A 125 -13.96 -3.76 10.86
CA THR A 125 -14.50 -3.96 12.21
C THR A 125 -14.62 -5.45 12.52
N VAL A 126 -14.67 -5.79 13.80
CA VAL A 126 -14.95 -7.16 14.23
C VAL A 126 -16.27 -7.67 13.64
N LYS A 127 -17.25 -6.78 13.40
CA LYS A 127 -18.56 -7.16 12.85
C LYS A 127 -18.52 -7.52 11.37
N ASN A 128 -17.72 -6.77 10.56
CA ASN A 128 -17.72 -6.90 9.09
C ASN A 128 -16.55 -7.70 8.52
N GLN A 129 -15.61 -8.17 9.34
CA GLN A 129 -14.39 -8.86 8.91
C GLN A 129 -14.64 -10.12 8.08
N LEU A 130 -15.77 -10.80 8.31
CA LEU A 130 -16.15 -12.02 7.59
C LEU A 130 -17.11 -11.76 6.41
N ASP A 131 -17.49 -10.51 6.15
CA ASP A 131 -18.27 -10.17 4.97
C ASP A 131 -17.51 -10.58 3.72
N GLN A 132 -18.25 -11.14 2.75
CA GLN A 132 -17.65 -11.65 1.53
C GLN A 132 -17.35 -10.51 0.55
N VAL A 133 -16.12 -10.49 0.03
CA VAL A 133 -15.66 -9.54 -0.99
C VAL A 133 -15.02 -10.28 -2.15
N ASN A 134 -15.08 -9.71 -3.35
CA ASN A 134 -14.43 -10.25 -4.53
C ASN A 134 -12.97 -9.78 -4.56
N LEU A 135 -12.04 -10.72 -4.46
CA LEU A 135 -10.61 -10.42 -4.58
C LEU A 135 -10.15 -10.60 -6.04
N PRO A 136 -9.19 -9.77 -6.49
CA PRO A 136 -8.57 -9.93 -7.80
C PRO A 136 -8.01 -11.34 -8.01
N GLY A 137 -8.27 -11.92 -9.18
CA GLY A 137 -7.76 -13.25 -9.52
C GLY A 137 -8.38 -14.43 -8.75
N ASN A 138 -9.40 -14.20 -7.92
CA ASN A 138 -10.11 -15.25 -7.23
C ASN A 138 -11.49 -15.50 -7.87
N GLU A 139 -11.80 -16.77 -8.15
CA GLU A 139 -13.10 -17.16 -8.71
C GLU A 139 -14.23 -17.10 -7.67
N ARG A 140 -13.89 -17.16 -6.39
CA ARG A 140 -14.86 -17.18 -5.28
C ARG A 140 -14.64 -16.00 -4.35
N PRO A 141 -15.72 -15.39 -3.83
CA PRO A 141 -15.62 -14.40 -2.78
C PRO A 141 -14.83 -14.92 -1.58
N ARG A 142 -14.17 -14.01 -0.89
CA ARG A 142 -13.36 -14.29 0.31
C ARG A 142 -13.78 -13.37 1.44
N PRO A 143 -13.56 -13.75 2.70
CA PRO A 143 -13.78 -12.84 3.81
C PRO A 143 -12.99 -11.54 3.64
N ARG A 144 -13.56 -10.42 4.01
CA ARG A 144 -12.95 -9.08 3.94
C ARG A 144 -11.57 -9.03 4.61
N ILE A 145 -11.40 -9.71 5.73
CA ILE A 145 -10.11 -9.82 6.42
C ILE A 145 -9.04 -10.53 5.57
N ALA A 146 -9.42 -11.38 4.62
CA ALA A 146 -8.46 -12.01 3.71
C ALA A 146 -7.81 -10.98 2.77
N ALA A 147 -8.58 -9.97 2.31
CA ALA A 147 -8.02 -8.84 1.55
C ALA A 147 -7.04 -8.04 2.41
N ALA A 148 -7.42 -7.73 3.66
CA ALA A 148 -6.55 -6.99 4.58
C ALA A 148 -5.25 -7.74 4.89
N ASN A 149 -5.30 -9.06 5.11
CA ASN A 149 -4.10 -9.87 5.27
C ASN A 149 -3.22 -9.84 4.02
N MET A 150 -3.83 -9.92 2.83
CA MET A 150 -3.10 -9.95 1.56
C MET A 150 -2.33 -8.63 1.31
N ILE A 151 -2.85 -7.50 1.76
CA ILE A 151 -2.13 -6.21 1.73
C ILE A 151 -0.74 -6.35 2.32
N SER A 152 -0.61 -6.95 3.49
CA SER A 152 0.69 -7.06 4.18
C SER A 152 1.59 -8.14 3.59
N TRP A 153 1.12 -9.39 3.54
CA TRP A 153 2.00 -10.49 3.14
C TRP A 153 2.47 -10.37 1.69
N HIS A 154 1.59 -9.95 0.76
CA HIS A 154 1.96 -9.77 -0.63
C HIS A 154 2.96 -8.62 -0.82
N THR A 155 2.75 -7.51 -0.11
CA THR A 155 3.68 -6.38 -0.16
C THR A 155 5.05 -6.75 0.38
N PHE A 156 5.12 -7.47 1.51
CA PHE A 156 6.40 -7.87 2.10
C PHE A 156 7.10 -9.01 1.35
N ASP A 157 6.37 -9.87 0.63
CA ASP A 157 6.97 -10.82 -0.31
C ASP A 157 7.77 -10.08 -1.40
N HIS A 158 7.15 -9.10 -2.05
CA HIS A 158 7.82 -8.26 -3.03
C HIS A 158 8.92 -7.37 -2.44
N TYR A 159 8.72 -6.86 -1.21
CA TYR A 159 9.76 -6.11 -0.50
C TYR A 159 11.03 -6.93 -0.33
N GLY A 160 10.93 -8.21 0.00
CA GLY A 160 12.10 -9.10 0.08
C GLY A 160 12.89 -9.14 -1.22
N GLN A 161 12.20 -9.24 -2.37
CA GLN A 161 12.83 -9.19 -3.69
C GLN A 161 13.46 -7.81 -3.97
N MET A 162 12.76 -6.73 -3.66
CA MET A 162 13.25 -5.36 -3.84
C MET A 162 14.50 -5.09 -2.98
N VAL A 163 14.60 -5.63 -1.77
CA VAL A 163 15.78 -5.53 -0.90
C VAL A 163 17.01 -6.14 -1.58
N VAL A 164 16.85 -7.31 -2.21
CA VAL A 164 17.96 -7.95 -2.96
C VAL A 164 18.39 -7.05 -4.12
N TYR A 165 17.44 -6.54 -4.93
CA TYR A 165 17.74 -5.66 -6.06
C TYR A 165 18.44 -4.36 -5.61
N ALA A 166 17.96 -3.77 -4.51
CA ALA A 166 18.55 -2.57 -3.94
C ALA A 166 20.01 -2.81 -3.51
N ARG A 167 20.27 -3.91 -2.77
CA ARG A 167 21.62 -4.27 -2.34
C ARG A 167 22.57 -4.53 -3.51
N MET A 168 22.11 -5.14 -4.60
CA MET A 168 22.89 -5.32 -5.83
C MET A 168 23.27 -3.98 -6.48
N ASN A 169 22.56 -2.90 -6.15
CA ASN A 169 22.84 -1.53 -6.61
C ASN A 169 23.42 -0.62 -5.52
N GLY A 170 23.95 -1.19 -4.43
CA GLY A 170 24.61 -0.44 -3.37
C GLY A 170 23.67 0.27 -2.40
N VAL A 171 22.34 0.03 -2.49
CA VAL A 171 21.34 0.61 -1.59
C VAL A 171 21.03 -0.38 -0.46
N VAL A 172 21.25 0.06 0.79
CA VAL A 172 20.96 -0.76 1.99
C VAL A 172 19.72 -0.21 2.68
N PRO A 173 18.66 -1.03 2.90
CA PRO A 173 17.46 -0.57 3.60
C PRO A 173 17.79 0.06 4.96
N GLY A 174 17.13 1.17 5.27
CA GLY A 174 17.32 1.87 6.54
C GLY A 174 18.58 2.73 6.63
N GLN A 175 19.45 2.72 5.62
CA GLN A 175 20.61 3.60 5.53
C GLN A 175 20.34 4.79 4.57
N PRO A 176 21.03 5.92 4.73
CA PRO A 176 21.01 6.98 3.73
C PRO A 176 21.39 6.43 2.35
N ALA A 177 20.75 6.95 1.30
CA ALA A 177 21.16 6.62 -0.07
C ALA A 177 22.65 6.92 -0.27
N PRO A 178 23.40 6.06 -1.01
CA PRO A 178 24.80 6.36 -1.33
C PRO A 178 24.88 7.73 -2.02
N ALA A 179 25.83 8.55 -1.59
CA ALA A 179 26.10 9.82 -2.26
C ALA A 179 26.33 9.52 -3.76
N SER A 180 25.63 10.23 -4.65
CA SER A 180 25.85 10.10 -6.08
C SER A 180 27.32 10.35 -6.35
N ALA A 181 28.04 9.35 -6.85
CA ALA A 181 29.39 9.55 -7.32
C ALA A 181 29.32 10.58 -8.46
N SER A 182 29.69 11.83 -8.16
CA SER A 182 29.91 12.85 -9.18
C SER A 182 31.07 12.38 -10.05
N ARG A 183 30.75 11.89 -11.24
CA ARG A 183 31.72 11.70 -12.29
C ARG A 183 31.78 12.94 -13.15
#